data_48ac6205d99b32ccd77b2887f007c6b3
#
_entry.id   48ac6205d99b32ccd77b2887f007c6b3
#
_cell.length_a   1.000
_cell.length_b   1.000
_cell.length_c   1.000
_cell.angle_alpha   90.00
_cell.angle_beta   90.00
_cell.angle_gamma   90.00
#
_symmetry.space_group_name_H-M   'P 1'
#
loop_
_entity.id
_entity.type
_entity.pdbx_description
1 polymer ?
#
loop_
_entity_poly.entity_id
_entity_poly.type
_entity_poly.pdbx_seq_one_letter_code
_entity_poly.pdbx_strand_id
1 'polypeptide(L)'
;GGMIGHSLYPHHLKDKSNCTLKSFCEMIARTADLIGVKHIGIGSDLCTGHPDTVVEWMRNGKWTKTKDYGEGTKENSSFPKQPDWFVDASGFKNLEKGLRNIGFNEIETNDILGNNWYNFYKGIKN
;
A
#
# COMPACT_ATOMS: atom_id res chain seq x y z
N GLY A 1 -2.54 14.27 -15.84
CA GLY A 1 -1.51 13.49 -15.19
C GLY A 1 -1.64 13.51 -13.68
N GLY A 2 -1.88 12.35 -13.08
CA GLY A 2 -1.91 12.15 -11.64
C GLY A 2 -1.17 10.87 -11.30
N MET A 3 -1.14 10.53 -10.02
CA MET A 3 -0.52 9.33 -9.49
C MET A 3 -1.55 8.51 -8.70
N ILE A 4 -1.43 7.20 -8.79
CA ILE A 4 -2.14 6.25 -7.93
C ILE A 4 -1.11 5.53 -7.06
N GLY A 5 -1.23 5.65 -5.74
CA GLY A 5 -0.46 4.87 -4.78
C GLY A 5 -1.20 3.60 -4.39
N HIS A 6 -0.64 2.44 -4.73
CA HIS A 6 -1.19 1.16 -4.30
C HIS A 6 -0.99 0.97 -2.80
N SER A 7 -2.08 0.87 -2.06
CA SER A 7 -2.08 0.64 -0.62
C SER A 7 -1.65 -0.78 -0.29
N LEU A 8 -0.90 -0.93 0.80
CA LEU A 8 -0.55 -2.20 1.42
C LEU A 8 -1.31 -2.42 2.74
N TYR A 9 -2.24 -1.52 3.06
CA TYR A 9 -3.10 -1.71 4.23
C TYR A 9 -3.97 -2.94 4.03
N PRO A 10 -3.92 -3.93 4.94
CA PRO A 10 -4.50 -5.25 4.69
C PRO A 10 -5.98 -5.26 4.35
N HIS A 11 -6.78 -4.37 4.93
CA HIS A 11 -8.21 -4.30 4.62
C HIS A 11 -8.52 -3.78 3.19
N HIS A 12 -7.55 -3.15 2.53
CA HIS A 12 -7.68 -2.74 1.13
C HIS A 12 -7.24 -3.83 0.14
N LEU A 13 -6.59 -4.89 0.64
CA LEU A 13 -6.11 -5.97 -0.18
C LEU A 13 -7.19 -7.04 -0.39
N LYS A 14 -7.23 -7.66 -1.56
CA LYS A 14 -8.21 -8.70 -1.89
C LYS A 14 -8.21 -9.76 -0.82
N ASP A 15 -7.28 -10.40 -0.41
CA ASP A 15 -7.28 -11.47 0.61
C ASP A 15 -6.79 -10.95 1.98
N LYS A 16 -6.89 -9.65 2.23
CA LYS A 16 -6.46 -8.99 3.45
C LYS A 16 -5.02 -9.40 3.84
N SER A 17 -4.81 -9.84 5.06
CA SER A 17 -3.50 -10.30 5.57
C SER A 17 -2.95 -11.53 4.82
N ASN A 18 -3.79 -12.28 4.12
CA ASN A 18 -3.41 -13.44 3.32
C ASN A 18 -3.08 -13.09 1.86
N CYS A 19 -3.10 -11.80 1.50
CA CYS A 19 -2.74 -11.36 0.17
C CYS A 19 -1.32 -11.82 -0.18
N THR A 20 -1.19 -12.55 -1.28
CA THR A 20 0.12 -13.00 -1.75
C THR A 20 0.86 -11.87 -2.48
N LEU A 21 2.19 -11.88 -2.44
CA LEU A 21 3.02 -10.97 -3.21
C LEU A 21 2.65 -10.98 -4.70
N LYS A 22 2.40 -12.17 -5.25
CA LYS A 22 2.00 -12.33 -6.65
C LYS A 22 0.68 -11.61 -6.94
N SER A 23 -0.36 -11.83 -6.13
CA SER A 23 -1.66 -11.16 -6.28
C SER A 23 -1.55 -9.65 -6.22
N PHE A 24 -0.73 -9.13 -5.33
CA PHE A 24 -0.49 -7.69 -5.22
C PHE A 24 0.22 -7.13 -6.46
N CYS A 25 1.27 -7.79 -6.92
CA CYS A 25 1.98 -7.37 -8.13
C CYS A 25 1.11 -7.47 -9.40
N GLU A 26 0.28 -8.50 -9.52
CA GLU A 26 -0.70 -8.63 -10.62
C GLU A 26 -1.75 -7.51 -10.60
N MET A 27 -2.14 -7.02 -9.42
CA MET A 27 -3.01 -5.86 -9.30
C MET A 27 -2.32 -4.60 -9.84
N ILE A 28 -1.05 -4.41 -9.51
CA ILE A 28 -0.23 -3.32 -10.06
C ILE A 28 -0.15 -3.43 -11.58
N ALA A 29 0.10 -4.62 -12.13
CA ALA A 29 0.19 -4.84 -13.57
C ALA A 29 -1.13 -4.47 -14.27
N ARG A 30 -2.26 -4.90 -13.75
CA ARG A 30 -3.57 -4.51 -14.30
C ARG A 30 -3.80 -3.00 -14.26
N THR A 31 -3.33 -2.32 -13.23
CA THR A 31 -3.41 -0.86 -13.18
C THR A 31 -2.47 -0.22 -14.20
N ALA A 32 -1.27 -0.78 -14.39
CA ALA A 32 -0.32 -0.32 -15.41
C ALA A 32 -0.90 -0.42 -16.82
N ASP A 33 -1.62 -1.50 -17.12
CA ASP A 33 -2.30 -1.70 -18.41
C ASP A 33 -3.37 -0.62 -18.68
N LEU A 34 -4.01 -0.12 -17.62
CA LEU A 34 -5.08 0.88 -17.73
C LEU A 34 -4.58 2.32 -17.82
N ILE A 35 -3.57 2.69 -17.04
CA ILE A 35 -3.16 4.10 -16.90
C ILE A 35 -1.69 4.36 -17.22
N GLY A 36 -0.92 3.32 -17.47
CA GLY A 36 0.51 3.39 -17.72
C GLY A 36 1.37 3.37 -16.45
N VAL A 37 2.55 2.74 -16.56
CA VAL A 37 3.50 2.53 -15.43
C VAL A 37 3.87 3.84 -14.72
N LYS A 38 4.07 4.93 -15.46
CA LYS A 38 4.51 6.24 -14.92
C LYS A 38 3.50 6.93 -13.99
N HIS A 39 2.28 6.42 -13.91
CA HIS A 39 1.22 6.96 -13.05
C HIS A 39 0.99 6.13 -11.79
N ILE A 40 1.85 5.16 -11.54
CA ILE A 40 1.71 4.20 -10.44
C ILE A 40 2.86 4.37 -9.44
N GLY A 41 2.54 4.23 -8.17
CA GLY A 41 3.50 4.15 -7.09
C GLY A 41 2.97 3.30 -5.93
N ILE A 42 3.80 3.14 -4.92
CA ILE A 42 3.40 2.47 -3.69
C ILE A 42 2.99 3.53 -2.66
N GLY A 43 1.82 3.33 -2.06
CA GLY A 43 1.34 4.11 -0.92
C GLY A 43 1.11 3.13 0.23
N SER A 44 2.19 2.70 0.88
CA SER A 44 2.20 1.52 1.76
C SER A 44 1.22 1.59 2.92
N ASP A 45 0.94 2.78 3.42
CA ASP A 45 0.16 2.97 4.65
C ASP A 45 0.71 2.14 5.82
N LEU A 46 2.03 1.89 5.79
CA LEU A 46 2.71 1.07 6.77
C LEU A 46 2.79 1.80 8.10
N CYS A 47 2.25 1.17 9.12
CA CYS A 47 2.25 1.68 10.48
C CYS A 47 2.95 0.67 11.39
N THR A 48 4.19 0.95 11.76
CA THR A 48 4.99 0.08 12.63
C THR A 48 5.34 0.80 13.92
N GLY A 49 5.47 0.03 15.01
CA GLY A 49 5.90 0.55 16.30
C GLY A 49 4.83 1.38 17.05
N HIS A 50 3.61 1.43 16.57
CA HIS A 50 2.48 2.06 17.26
C HIS A 50 1.69 1.04 18.06
N PRO A 51 1.30 1.36 19.31
CA PRO A 51 0.44 0.50 20.10
C PRO A 51 -1.00 0.49 19.55
N ASP A 52 -1.75 -0.56 19.84
CA ASP A 52 -3.16 -0.71 19.44
C ASP A 52 -4.06 0.45 19.90
N THR A 53 -3.68 1.12 20.99
CA THR A 53 -4.37 2.32 21.50
C THR A 53 -4.43 3.46 20.48
N VAL A 54 -3.49 3.54 19.55
CA VAL A 54 -3.53 4.53 18.46
C VAL A 54 -4.68 4.21 17.50
N VAL A 55 -4.88 2.95 17.15
CA VAL A 55 -5.98 2.52 16.29
C VAL A 55 -7.30 2.73 16.99
N GLU A 56 -7.39 2.36 18.26
CA GLU A 56 -8.57 2.57 19.10
C GLU A 56 -8.92 4.06 19.16
N TRP A 57 -7.92 4.93 19.36
CA TRP A 57 -8.12 6.38 19.33
C TRP A 57 -8.61 6.86 17.96
N MET A 58 -8.03 6.41 16.86
CA MET A 58 -8.47 6.76 15.51
C MET A 58 -9.91 6.33 15.25
N ARG A 59 -10.30 5.14 15.67
CA ARG A 59 -11.64 4.58 15.46
C ARG A 59 -12.70 5.20 16.37
N ASN A 60 -12.34 5.57 17.58
CA ASN A 60 -13.22 6.23 18.54
C ASN A 60 -13.03 7.76 18.56
N GLY A 61 -12.19 8.26 17.68
CA GLY A 61 -11.71 9.64 17.73
C GLY A 61 -12.79 10.69 17.49
N LYS A 62 -12.48 11.88 17.92
CA LYS A 62 -13.36 13.07 17.84
C LYS A 62 -13.67 13.54 16.42
N TRP A 63 -13.14 12.89 15.42
CA TRP A 63 -13.34 13.25 14.01
C TRP A 63 -14.51 12.50 13.36
N THR A 64 -15.05 11.49 14.02
CA THR A 64 -16.19 10.72 13.49
C THR A 64 -17.35 10.74 14.45
N LYS A 65 -18.53 10.85 13.88
CA LYS A 65 -19.80 10.74 14.61
C LYS A 65 -20.21 9.29 14.86
N THR A 66 -19.60 8.35 14.17
CA THR A 66 -19.86 6.92 14.29
C THR A 66 -18.58 6.23 14.72
N LYS A 67 -18.69 5.27 15.63
CA LYS A 67 -17.55 4.51 16.17
C LYS A 67 -17.03 3.41 15.25
N ASP A 68 -17.53 3.35 14.03
CA ASP A 68 -17.19 2.29 13.09
C ASP A 68 -16.69 2.92 11.81
N TYR A 69 -15.41 2.71 11.51
CA TYR A 69 -14.79 3.08 10.24
C TYR A 69 -14.87 1.95 9.19
N GLY A 70 -15.62 0.88 9.46
CA GLY A 70 -15.77 -0.25 8.56
C GLY A 70 -14.58 -1.21 8.51
N GLU A 71 -13.53 -0.97 9.27
CA GLU A 71 -12.27 -1.71 9.16
C GLU A 71 -11.93 -2.57 10.40
N GLY A 72 -12.80 -2.64 11.35
CA GLY A 72 -12.65 -3.44 12.55
C GLY A 72 -13.92 -3.47 13.34
N THR A 73 -13.98 -4.33 14.35
CA THR A 73 -15.08 -4.40 15.28
C THR A 73 -14.67 -3.78 16.62
N LYS A 74 -15.65 -3.56 17.49
CA LYS A 74 -15.36 -3.15 18.88
C LYS A 74 -14.48 -4.17 19.61
N GLU A 75 -14.63 -5.43 19.23
CA GLU A 75 -13.93 -6.57 19.82
C GLU A 75 -12.51 -6.71 19.26
N ASN A 76 -12.25 -6.14 18.06
CA ASN A 76 -10.94 -6.17 17.42
C ASN A 76 -10.60 -4.78 16.86
N SER A 77 -10.10 -3.92 17.72
CA SER A 77 -9.70 -2.56 17.40
C SER A 77 -8.21 -2.41 17.06
N SER A 78 -7.46 -3.52 17.04
CA SER A 78 -6.02 -3.51 16.78
C SER A 78 -5.69 -3.31 15.30
N PHE A 79 -4.40 -3.04 15.02
CA PHE A 79 -3.89 -3.04 13.64
C PHE A 79 -4.05 -4.42 13.00
N PRO A 80 -4.52 -4.50 11.75
CA PRO A 80 -4.56 -5.76 11.04
C PRO A 80 -3.13 -6.28 10.83
N LYS A 81 -2.97 -7.61 10.94
CA LYS A 81 -1.68 -8.25 10.64
C LYS A 81 -1.29 -7.95 9.19
N GLN A 82 -0.08 -7.47 8.98
CA GLN A 82 0.48 -7.27 7.64
C GLN A 82 0.67 -8.62 6.92
N PRO A 83 0.59 -8.67 5.58
CA PRO A 83 1.01 -9.84 4.82
C PRO A 83 2.45 -10.23 5.18
N ASP A 84 2.73 -11.53 5.29
CA ASP A 84 4.03 -12.04 5.76
C ASP A 84 5.23 -11.56 4.92
N TRP A 85 5.00 -11.20 3.66
CA TRP A 85 6.02 -10.67 2.76
C TRP A 85 6.25 -9.16 2.88
N PHE A 86 5.41 -8.44 3.67
CA PHE A 86 5.52 -6.99 3.88
C PHE A 86 5.16 -6.59 5.32
N VAL A 87 5.92 -7.07 6.27
CA VAL A 87 5.69 -6.77 7.72
C VAL A 87 6.27 -5.43 8.16
N ASP A 88 7.27 -4.94 7.44
CA ASP A 88 7.96 -3.67 7.67
C ASP A 88 8.58 -3.14 6.35
N ALA A 89 9.32 -2.05 6.44
CA ALA A 89 9.96 -1.42 5.27
C ALA A 89 10.96 -2.32 4.53
N SER A 90 11.50 -3.38 5.16
CA SER A 90 12.36 -4.34 4.48
C SER A 90 11.62 -5.14 3.40
N GLY A 91 10.29 -5.20 3.50
CA GLY A 91 9.41 -5.84 2.53
C GLY A 91 9.44 -5.22 1.13
N PHE A 92 9.96 -3.99 0.96
CA PHE A 92 10.17 -3.40 -0.37
C PHE A 92 11.08 -4.24 -1.26
N LYS A 93 12.03 -4.99 -0.70
CA LYS A 93 12.87 -5.94 -1.45
C LYS A 93 12.05 -7.09 -2.04
N ASN A 94 10.99 -7.50 -1.35
CA ASN A 94 10.09 -8.53 -1.86
C ASN A 94 9.23 -7.97 -2.99
N LEU A 95 8.77 -6.72 -2.88
CA LEU A 95 8.05 -6.04 -3.95
C LEU A 95 8.88 -5.92 -5.22
N GLU A 96 10.14 -5.51 -5.11
CA GLU A 96 11.07 -5.46 -6.23
C GLU A 96 11.13 -6.81 -6.97
N LYS A 97 11.37 -7.90 -6.21
CA LYS A 97 11.40 -9.26 -6.78
C LYS A 97 10.06 -9.64 -7.41
N GLY A 98 8.95 -9.34 -6.73
CA GLY A 98 7.61 -9.66 -7.21
C GLY A 98 7.26 -8.96 -8.52
N LEU A 99 7.56 -7.68 -8.65
CA LEU A 99 7.35 -6.90 -9.87
C LEU A 99 8.19 -7.44 -11.03
N ARG A 100 9.47 -7.74 -10.78
CA ARG A 100 10.36 -8.35 -11.78
C ARG A 100 9.83 -9.72 -12.25
N ASN A 101 9.35 -10.53 -11.32
CA ASN A 101 8.83 -11.88 -11.62
C ASN A 101 7.58 -11.88 -12.49
N ILE A 102 6.75 -10.84 -12.43
CA ILE A 102 5.55 -10.73 -13.28
C ILE A 102 5.81 -10.00 -14.60
N GLY A 103 7.05 -9.54 -14.85
CA GLY A 103 7.47 -9.04 -16.15
C GLY A 103 7.83 -7.56 -16.23
N PHE A 104 7.74 -6.79 -15.16
CA PHE A 104 8.28 -5.42 -15.17
C PHE A 104 9.80 -5.45 -15.31
N ASN A 105 10.35 -4.62 -16.19
CA ASN A 105 11.79 -4.44 -16.31
C ASN A 105 12.36 -3.63 -15.13
N GLU A 106 13.67 -3.45 -15.09
CA GLU A 106 14.35 -2.74 -13.99
C GLU A 106 13.92 -1.28 -13.86
N ILE A 107 13.78 -0.59 -14.99
CA ILE A 107 13.39 0.82 -15.02
C ILE A 107 11.96 0.97 -14.48
N GLU A 108 11.02 0.19 -15.01
CA GLU A 108 9.62 0.19 -14.57
C GLU A 108 9.47 -0.15 -13.09
N THR A 109 10.25 -1.13 -12.61
CA THR A 109 10.25 -1.52 -11.20
C THR A 109 10.72 -0.37 -10.32
N ASN A 110 11.82 0.30 -10.66
CA ASN A 110 12.33 1.45 -9.93
C ASN A 110 11.36 2.64 -9.99
N ASP A 111 10.69 2.83 -11.12
CA ASP A 111 9.68 3.86 -11.28
C ASP A 111 8.50 3.64 -10.35
N ILE A 112 7.95 2.42 -10.29
CA ILE A 112 6.85 2.06 -9.40
C ILE A 112 7.26 2.18 -7.92
N LEU A 113 8.49 1.77 -7.58
CA LEU A 113 8.96 1.78 -6.19
C LEU A 113 9.30 3.17 -5.66
N GLY A 114 9.54 4.16 -6.53
CA GLY A 114 9.83 5.50 -6.02
C GLY A 114 10.00 6.61 -7.05
N ASN A 115 10.62 6.36 -8.22
CA ASN A 115 10.95 7.41 -9.18
C ASN A 115 9.71 8.16 -9.67
N ASN A 116 8.58 7.47 -9.86
CA ASN A 116 7.33 8.11 -10.27
C ASN A 116 6.86 9.15 -9.26
N TRP A 117 6.89 8.82 -7.96
CA TRP A 117 6.58 9.78 -6.91
C TRP A 117 7.54 10.95 -6.90
N TYR A 118 8.84 10.68 -7.00
CA TYR A 118 9.86 11.73 -7.05
C TYR A 118 9.62 12.69 -8.21
N ASN A 119 9.39 12.17 -9.41
CA ASN A 119 9.16 12.98 -10.60
C ASN A 119 7.84 13.76 -10.51
N PHE A 120 6.79 13.15 -9.96
CA PHE A 120 5.51 13.82 -9.74
C PHE A 120 5.65 15.04 -8.83
N TYR A 121 6.26 14.87 -7.66
CA TYR A 121 6.47 15.98 -6.74
C TYR A 121 7.45 17.04 -7.25
N LYS A 122 8.46 16.64 -8.01
CA LYS A 122 9.36 17.58 -8.66
C LYS A 122 8.63 18.45 -9.68
N GLY A 123 7.67 17.88 -10.41
CA GLY A 123 6.85 18.60 -11.39
C GLY A 123 5.88 19.62 -10.78
N ILE A 124 5.44 19.42 -9.53
CA ILE A 124 4.52 20.34 -8.85
C ILE A 124 5.25 21.64 -8.40
N LYS A 125 6.57 21.61 -8.23
CA LYS A 125 7.37 22.74 -7.75
C LYS A 125 7.73 23.77 -8.83
N ASN A 126 7.35 23.52 -10.06
CA ASN A 126 7.51 24.45 -11.18
C ASN A 126 6.13 24.99 -11.58
#